data_3e74716d247e41cf44b42f0bf45a325f
#
_entry.id   3e74716d247e41cf44b42f0bf45a325f
#
_cell.length_a   1.000
_cell.length_b   1.000
_cell.length_c   1.000
_cell.angle_alpha   90.00
_cell.angle_beta   90.00
_cell.angle_gamma   90.00
#
_symmetry.space_group_name_H-M   'P 1'
#
loop_
_entity.id
_entity.type
_entity.pdbx_description
1 polymer ?
#
loop_
_entity_poly.entity_id
_entity_poly.type
_entity_poly.pdbx_seq_one_letter_code
_entity_poly.pdbx_strand_id
1 'polypeptide(L)'
;TLCSKITSYKVDFGNIKWITKLTSNYLRLNNLNNFDKKISLVIANYPVKNGRIGNGVGLNTPQSVLNILYWLKDEGYDLGSGELPKNSSELISLLIKTRTNDIESQNNKPLDFLSLNEYLEFWNKLSLKPKNLIVDRWGIPSNSQDLEKQGFSINGLLFGKICLLIQPQRGYDIESNKDIHSPDLPPPHRYLAQYYWIESKFDSNAICHIGKHGTIEWLPGKSIGLSDECFPSIICPPIPNIYPFIVNDPGEGSQAKRRTHATIIDHLTPPLDRSDLYGKLSILEQCLDEYYEAKLLNSKRINIIEKSILEIIKNDFKDIIFFDESNKIEKIDSYLCELKESQIRTGLHIFGSRQKFINEINLIISIARVPTSKRSGIIQYIASNLNLDLDPWTNNYDQVLSDNDKEIISNYSKDNINSFRRALEFIENQAKYLIYHYFYKDQILSLIHI
;
A
#
# COMPACT_ATOMS: atom_id res chain seq x y z
N THR A 1 -45.24 31.27 23.16
CA THR A 1 -43.88 30.86 23.55
C THR A 1 -43.18 30.32 22.33
N LEU A 2 -42.28 31.09 21.75
CA LEU A 2 -41.41 30.65 20.67
C LEU A 2 -40.31 29.73 21.27
N CYS A 3 -40.43 28.41 21.09
CA CYS A 3 -39.36 27.47 21.38
C CYS A 3 -38.42 27.44 20.18
N SER A 4 -37.38 28.28 20.17
CA SER A 4 -36.27 28.13 19.26
C SER A 4 -35.30 27.10 19.84
N LYS A 5 -34.89 26.10 19.04
CA LYS A 5 -33.79 25.20 19.40
C LYS A 5 -32.49 26.00 19.38
N ILE A 6 -31.96 26.30 20.53
CA ILE A 6 -30.65 26.94 20.64
C ILE A 6 -29.61 25.83 20.50
N THR A 7 -28.82 25.87 19.43
CA THR A 7 -27.68 25.01 19.26
C THR A 7 -26.50 25.61 20.01
N SER A 8 -26.01 24.92 21.03
CA SER A 8 -24.82 25.33 21.78
C SER A 8 -23.67 24.34 21.56
N TYR A 9 -22.44 24.85 21.49
CA TYR A 9 -21.27 24.00 21.47
C TYR A 9 -21.00 23.44 22.88
N LYS A 10 -20.75 22.13 22.94
CA LYS A 10 -20.37 21.47 24.18
C LYS A 10 -18.96 20.94 24.05
N VAL A 11 -18.17 21.19 25.08
CA VAL A 11 -16.78 20.68 25.14
C VAL A 11 -16.76 19.16 25.29
N ASP A 12 -15.99 18.51 24.42
CA ASP A 12 -15.67 17.09 24.53
C ASP A 12 -14.35 16.93 25.30
N PHE A 13 -14.45 16.67 26.60
CA PHE A 13 -13.29 16.54 27.48
C PHE A 13 -12.40 15.33 27.14
N GLY A 14 -12.97 14.25 26.59
CA GLY A 14 -12.21 13.07 26.13
C GLY A 14 -11.26 13.43 24.99
N ASN A 15 -11.79 14.08 23.97
CA ASN A 15 -11.00 14.53 22.84
C ASN A 15 -9.99 15.62 23.21
N ILE A 16 -10.32 16.54 24.12
CA ILE A 16 -9.36 17.52 24.64
C ILE A 16 -8.18 16.83 25.32
N LYS A 17 -8.44 15.88 26.21
CA LYS A 17 -7.39 15.12 26.90
C LYS A 17 -6.51 14.37 25.90
N TRP A 18 -7.11 13.77 24.90
CA TRP A 18 -6.38 13.03 23.85
C TRP A 18 -5.49 13.97 23.03
N ILE A 19 -6.02 15.11 22.55
CA ILE A 19 -5.28 16.10 21.77
C ILE A 19 -4.14 16.69 22.59
N THR A 20 -4.38 17.00 23.87
CA THR A 20 -3.36 17.52 24.78
C THR A 20 -2.22 16.52 24.94
N LYS A 21 -2.53 15.22 25.09
CA LYS A 21 -1.51 14.16 25.18
C LYS A 21 -0.73 14.04 23.88
N LEU A 22 -1.40 14.08 22.72
CA LEU A 22 -0.74 14.07 21.41
C LEU A 22 0.22 15.25 21.26
N THR A 23 -0.24 16.46 21.58
CA THR A 23 0.59 17.68 21.52
C THR A 23 1.81 17.57 22.43
N SER A 24 1.62 17.09 23.65
CA SER A 24 2.71 16.83 24.60
C SER A 24 3.73 15.84 24.05
N ASN A 25 3.27 14.78 23.39
CA ASN A 25 4.14 13.78 22.79
C ASN A 25 4.91 14.30 21.56
N TYR A 26 4.32 15.22 20.76
CA TYR A 26 5.07 15.94 19.73
C TYR A 26 6.19 16.79 20.30
N LEU A 27 5.91 17.52 21.39
CA LEU A 27 6.92 18.31 22.11
C LEU A 27 8.01 17.40 22.71
N ARG A 28 7.62 16.26 23.31
CA ARG A 28 8.56 15.27 23.83
C ARG A 28 9.48 14.76 22.73
N LEU A 29 8.92 14.35 21.56
CA LEU A 29 9.70 13.87 20.43
C LEU A 29 10.71 14.92 19.94
N ASN A 30 10.30 16.19 19.89
CA ASN A 30 11.17 17.27 19.45
C ASN A 30 12.32 17.56 20.42
N ASN A 31 12.07 17.42 21.73
CA ASN A 31 13.04 17.76 22.77
C ASN A 31 14.00 16.62 23.14
N LEU A 32 13.69 15.37 22.77
CA LEU A 32 14.59 14.25 23.02
C LEU A 32 15.76 14.24 22.05
N ASN A 33 16.94 13.85 22.54
CA ASN A 33 18.07 13.52 21.66
C ASN A 33 17.73 12.28 20.81
N ASN A 34 18.27 12.20 19.63
CA ASN A 34 18.00 11.07 18.72
C ASN A 34 18.32 9.73 19.37
N PHE A 35 19.42 9.63 20.10
CA PHE A 35 19.82 8.43 20.82
C PHE A 35 18.78 7.93 21.85
N ASP A 36 17.97 8.85 22.41
CA ASP A 36 16.97 8.52 23.43
C ASP A 36 15.57 8.20 22.89
N LYS A 37 15.35 8.46 21.60
CA LYS A 37 14.07 8.24 20.94
C LYS A 37 13.80 6.76 20.71
N LYS A 38 12.60 6.31 21.08
CA LYS A 38 12.07 4.99 20.77
C LYS A 38 11.08 5.10 19.61
N ILE A 39 11.34 4.40 18.52
CA ILE A 39 10.52 4.45 17.30
C ILE A 39 9.99 3.07 16.97
N SER A 40 8.69 2.99 16.68
CA SER A 40 8.05 1.78 16.18
C SER A 40 7.79 1.89 14.68
N LEU A 41 8.46 1.04 13.89
CA LEU A 41 8.21 0.86 12.46
C LEU A 41 7.21 -0.29 12.32
N VAL A 42 6.08 -0.08 11.67
CA VAL A 42 5.05 -1.10 11.46
C VAL A 42 4.90 -1.35 9.98
N ILE A 43 5.06 -2.61 9.57
CA ILE A 43 4.88 -3.05 8.18
C ILE A 43 3.63 -3.91 8.04
N ALA A 44 2.93 -3.76 6.94
CA ALA A 44 1.77 -4.57 6.61
C ALA A 44 2.17 -6.02 6.30
N ASN A 45 1.30 -6.96 6.60
CA ASN A 45 1.39 -8.35 6.18
C ASN A 45 0.01 -8.80 5.70
N TYR A 46 -0.29 -8.47 4.48
CA TYR A 46 -1.54 -8.82 3.82
C TYR A 46 -1.29 -9.17 2.35
N PRO A 47 -1.80 -10.30 1.85
CA PRO A 47 -2.38 -11.44 2.59
C PRO A 47 -1.43 -12.06 3.61
N VAL A 48 -1.99 -12.83 4.54
CA VAL A 48 -1.27 -13.38 5.71
C VAL A 48 -0.39 -14.56 5.31
N LYS A 49 0.70 -14.29 4.59
CA LYS A 49 1.72 -15.30 4.22
C LYS A 49 3.10 -14.68 4.39
N ASN A 50 4.11 -15.50 4.69
CA ASN A 50 5.49 -15.06 4.81
C ASN A 50 6.02 -14.35 3.55
N GLY A 51 5.61 -14.81 2.37
CA GLY A 51 5.95 -14.17 1.10
C GLY A 51 5.30 -12.80 0.87
N ARG A 52 4.40 -12.36 1.76
CA ARG A 52 3.66 -11.09 1.69
C ARG A 52 4.01 -10.11 2.82
N ILE A 53 5.04 -10.41 3.59
CA ILE A 53 5.53 -9.49 4.63
C ILE A 53 6.05 -8.22 3.97
N GLY A 54 5.53 -7.07 4.41
CA GLY A 54 5.89 -5.78 3.85
C GLY A 54 5.34 -5.55 2.44
N ASN A 55 4.30 -6.29 2.02
CA ASN A 55 3.66 -6.04 0.73
C ASN A 55 3.03 -4.65 0.73
N GLY A 56 3.47 -3.79 -0.17
CA GLY A 56 2.95 -2.44 -0.38
C GLY A 56 2.81 -2.19 -1.87
N VAL A 57 1.59 -1.90 -2.36
CA VAL A 57 1.37 -1.67 -3.79
C VAL A 57 2.20 -0.48 -4.28
N GLY A 58 3.11 -0.73 -5.22
CA GLY A 58 4.00 0.28 -5.80
C GLY A 58 5.22 0.65 -4.93
N LEU A 59 5.35 0.13 -3.71
CA LEU A 59 6.47 0.39 -2.81
C LEU A 59 7.30 -0.88 -2.56
N ASN A 60 8.61 -0.80 -2.74
CA ASN A 60 9.55 -1.79 -2.20
C ASN A 60 9.72 -1.55 -0.70
N THR A 61 8.75 -2.03 0.08
CA THR A 61 8.70 -1.81 1.53
C THR A 61 9.92 -2.35 2.26
N PRO A 62 10.41 -3.58 1.99
CA PRO A 62 11.60 -4.09 2.69
C PRO A 62 12.84 -3.23 2.49
N GLN A 63 13.09 -2.78 1.25
CA GLN A 63 14.23 -1.91 0.97
C GLN A 63 14.03 -0.51 1.57
N SER A 64 12.80 0.01 1.57
CA SER A 64 12.47 1.28 2.19
C SER A 64 12.69 1.25 3.71
N VAL A 65 12.27 0.17 4.37
CA VAL A 65 12.53 -0.05 5.81
C VAL A 65 14.02 -0.10 6.09
N LEU A 66 14.78 -0.84 5.27
CA LEU A 66 16.24 -0.93 5.43
C LEU A 66 16.90 0.45 5.32
N ASN A 67 16.50 1.24 4.32
CA ASN A 67 17.03 2.60 4.16
C ASN A 67 16.67 3.48 5.39
N ILE A 68 15.46 3.38 5.91
CA ILE A 68 15.05 4.10 7.12
C ILE A 68 15.92 3.69 8.32
N LEU A 69 16.19 2.39 8.50
CA LEU A 69 17.07 1.94 9.58
C LEU A 69 18.48 2.52 9.47
N TYR A 70 19.06 2.56 8.25
CA TYR A 70 20.36 3.18 8.04
C TYR A 70 20.33 4.70 8.27
N TRP A 71 19.31 5.41 7.81
CA TRP A 71 19.18 6.85 8.08
C TRP A 71 19.04 7.14 9.58
N LEU A 72 18.23 6.35 10.29
CA LEU A 72 18.15 6.50 11.74
C LEU A 72 19.51 6.29 12.43
N LYS A 73 20.30 5.32 11.95
CA LYS A 73 21.66 5.08 12.46
C LYS A 73 22.57 6.28 12.18
N ASP A 74 22.55 6.79 10.96
CA ASP A 74 23.39 7.92 10.53
C ASP A 74 23.02 9.21 11.29
N GLU A 75 21.74 9.38 11.64
CA GLU A 75 21.22 10.49 12.45
C GLU A 75 21.41 10.29 13.97
N GLY A 76 22.11 9.25 14.39
CA GLY A 76 22.49 9.01 15.79
C GLY A 76 21.40 8.41 16.67
N TYR A 77 20.40 7.72 16.08
CA TYR A 77 19.46 6.92 16.87
C TYR A 77 20.15 5.64 17.39
N ASP A 78 19.67 5.13 18.52
CA ASP A 78 20.19 3.89 19.12
C ASP A 78 19.58 2.66 18.42
N LEU A 79 20.34 2.04 17.55
CA LEU A 79 19.99 0.76 16.91
C LEU A 79 20.69 -0.45 17.56
N GLY A 80 21.29 -0.27 18.74
CA GLY A 80 22.05 -1.31 19.43
C GLY A 80 23.42 -1.54 18.82
N SER A 81 24.15 -2.52 19.37
CA SER A 81 25.51 -2.86 18.95
C SER A 81 25.59 -3.90 17.82
N GLY A 82 24.44 -4.46 17.40
CA GLY A 82 24.37 -5.44 16.33
C GLY A 82 24.55 -4.84 14.94
N GLU A 83 25.01 -5.65 13.99
CA GLU A 83 25.05 -5.25 12.59
C GLU A 83 23.63 -5.19 12.02
N LEU A 84 23.32 -4.13 11.27
CA LEU A 84 22.09 -4.06 10.51
C LEU A 84 22.13 -5.01 9.30
N PRO A 85 20.97 -5.52 8.83
CA PRO A 85 20.90 -6.31 7.61
C PRO A 85 21.53 -5.56 6.43
N LYS A 86 22.33 -6.25 5.61
CA LYS A 86 23.07 -5.64 4.49
C LYS A 86 22.17 -5.34 3.28
N ASN A 87 21.06 -6.07 3.17
CA ASN A 87 20.10 -5.94 2.08
C ASN A 87 18.67 -6.33 2.54
N SER A 88 17.69 -6.00 1.72
CA SER A 88 16.29 -6.27 2.02
C SER A 88 15.96 -7.77 2.14
N SER A 89 16.65 -8.63 1.41
CA SER A 89 16.46 -10.09 1.51
C SER A 89 16.93 -10.62 2.86
N GLU A 90 18.02 -10.12 3.39
CA GLU A 90 18.50 -10.46 4.74
C GLU A 90 17.53 -9.97 5.81
N LEU A 91 17.00 -8.74 5.67
CA LEU A 91 15.97 -8.20 6.58
C LEU A 91 14.74 -9.10 6.63
N ILE A 92 14.21 -9.49 5.46
CA ILE A 92 13.06 -10.40 5.37
C ILE A 92 13.40 -11.78 5.95
N SER A 93 14.60 -12.30 5.68
CA SER A 93 15.04 -13.58 6.24
C SER A 93 15.10 -13.56 7.77
N LEU A 94 15.52 -12.44 8.37
CA LEU A 94 15.49 -12.25 9.82
C LEU A 94 14.06 -12.21 10.35
N LEU A 95 13.14 -11.49 9.70
CA LEU A 95 11.72 -11.44 10.08
C LEU A 95 11.07 -12.82 10.03
N ILE A 96 11.29 -13.59 8.97
CA ILE A 96 10.70 -14.93 8.80
C ILE A 96 11.23 -15.93 9.86
N LYS A 97 12.43 -15.74 10.36
CA LYS A 97 12.98 -16.57 11.47
C LYS A 97 12.28 -16.29 12.81
N THR A 98 11.64 -15.14 12.96
CA THR A 98 10.80 -14.85 14.12
C THR A 98 9.36 -15.29 13.86
N ARG A 99 8.51 -15.19 14.88
CA ARG A 99 7.08 -15.40 14.69
C ARG A 99 6.51 -14.30 13.80
N THR A 100 5.67 -14.69 12.85
CA THR A 100 4.94 -13.82 11.93
C THR A 100 3.43 -14.05 12.09
N ASN A 101 2.62 -13.58 11.13
CA ASN A 101 1.21 -13.93 11.08
C ASN A 101 0.93 -15.27 10.40
N ASP A 102 1.94 -15.87 9.77
CA ASP A 102 1.81 -17.17 9.10
C ASP A 102 1.70 -18.29 10.13
N ILE A 103 0.78 -19.23 9.89
CA ILE A 103 0.55 -20.40 10.75
C ILE A 103 1.83 -21.23 10.89
N GLU A 104 2.62 -21.36 9.84
CA GLU A 104 3.87 -22.15 9.87
C GLU A 104 4.91 -21.56 10.83
N SER A 105 4.83 -20.27 11.14
CA SER A 105 5.75 -19.57 12.04
C SER A 105 5.36 -19.62 13.52
N GLN A 106 4.26 -20.24 13.87
CA GLN A 106 3.70 -20.25 15.24
C GLN A 106 4.68 -20.76 16.30
N ASN A 107 5.56 -21.68 15.92
CA ASN A 107 6.59 -22.23 16.82
C ASN A 107 7.83 -21.32 16.96
N ASN A 108 7.95 -20.29 16.14
CA ASN A 108 9.06 -19.36 16.23
C ASN A 108 8.89 -18.41 17.42
N LYS A 109 10.01 -17.92 17.94
CA LYS A 109 10.00 -16.98 19.07
C LYS A 109 9.46 -15.61 18.62
N PRO A 110 8.42 -15.05 19.28
CA PRO A 110 8.01 -13.67 19.06
C PRO A 110 9.05 -12.69 19.63
N LEU A 111 8.92 -11.41 19.30
CA LEU A 111 9.73 -10.34 19.87
C LEU A 111 9.53 -10.22 21.38
N ASP A 112 8.26 -10.17 21.79
CA ASP A 112 7.84 -10.03 23.19
C ASP A 112 6.42 -10.59 23.38
N PHE A 113 5.93 -10.53 24.60
CA PHE A 113 4.55 -10.80 24.97
C PHE A 113 3.97 -9.64 25.79
N LEU A 114 2.70 -9.32 25.54
CA LEU A 114 1.88 -8.53 26.46
C LEU A 114 1.07 -9.49 27.31
N SER A 115 1.34 -9.55 28.61
CA SER A 115 0.60 -10.43 29.51
C SER A 115 -0.89 -10.10 29.54
N LEU A 116 -1.72 -11.09 29.90
CA LEU A 116 -3.16 -10.86 30.04
C LEU A 116 -3.46 -9.74 31.05
N ASN A 117 -2.74 -9.69 32.16
CA ASN A 117 -2.95 -8.66 33.18
C ASN A 117 -2.66 -7.25 32.64
N GLU A 118 -1.53 -7.05 31.95
CA GLU A 118 -1.22 -5.78 31.27
C GLU A 118 -2.27 -5.42 30.22
N TYR A 119 -2.74 -6.40 29.46
CA TYR A 119 -3.80 -6.16 28.47
C TYR A 119 -5.14 -5.79 29.13
N LEU A 120 -5.48 -6.40 30.28
CA LEU A 120 -6.70 -6.08 31.02
C LEU A 120 -6.69 -4.66 31.59
N GLU A 121 -5.54 -4.05 31.84
CA GLU A 121 -5.46 -2.63 32.20
C GLU A 121 -5.98 -1.72 31.07
N PHE A 122 -5.67 -2.05 29.83
CA PHE A 122 -6.21 -1.36 28.65
C PHE A 122 -7.69 -1.70 28.46
N TRP A 123 -8.02 -3.00 28.43
CA TRP A 123 -9.35 -3.51 28.22
C TRP A 123 -10.39 -2.88 29.13
N ASN A 124 -10.06 -2.74 30.41
CA ASN A 124 -10.99 -2.20 31.41
C ASN A 124 -11.31 -0.72 31.18
N LYS A 125 -10.43 0.03 30.52
CA LYS A 125 -10.63 1.46 30.19
C LYS A 125 -11.52 1.68 28.96
N LEU A 126 -11.76 0.66 28.14
CA LEU A 126 -12.60 0.78 26.96
C LEU A 126 -14.07 1.05 27.35
N SER A 127 -14.77 1.84 26.53
CA SER A 127 -16.21 2.03 26.65
C SER A 127 -16.97 0.74 26.31
N LEU A 128 -18.23 0.65 26.75
CA LEU A 128 -19.02 -0.59 26.64
C LEU A 128 -19.27 -1.02 25.19
N LYS A 129 -19.52 -0.07 24.30
CA LYS A 129 -19.89 -0.38 22.91
C LYS A 129 -18.77 -1.11 22.13
N PRO A 130 -17.53 -0.62 22.06
CA PRO A 130 -16.45 -1.39 21.40
C PRO A 130 -16.15 -2.70 22.14
N LYS A 131 -16.26 -2.76 23.49
CA LYS A 131 -16.13 -4.03 24.20
C LYS A 131 -17.13 -5.07 23.73
N ASN A 132 -18.40 -4.71 23.65
CA ASN A 132 -19.46 -5.61 23.21
C ASN A 132 -19.21 -6.10 21.78
N LEU A 133 -18.85 -5.21 20.86
CA LEU A 133 -18.51 -5.59 19.47
C LEU A 133 -17.36 -6.60 19.40
N ILE A 134 -16.33 -6.41 20.23
CA ILE A 134 -15.20 -7.34 20.29
C ILE A 134 -15.64 -8.68 20.89
N VAL A 135 -16.38 -8.64 22.01
CA VAL A 135 -16.85 -9.85 22.72
C VAL A 135 -17.78 -10.67 21.82
N ASP A 136 -18.71 -10.01 21.14
CA ASP A 136 -19.65 -10.67 20.22
C ASP A 136 -18.93 -11.40 19.08
N ARG A 137 -17.80 -10.88 18.60
CA ARG A 137 -17.06 -11.46 17.48
C ARG A 137 -15.91 -12.40 17.91
N TRP A 138 -15.15 -12.04 18.93
CA TRP A 138 -13.89 -12.69 19.31
C TRP A 138 -13.91 -13.30 20.73
N GLY A 139 -14.98 -13.11 21.49
CA GLY A 139 -15.05 -13.51 22.88
C GLY A 139 -14.36 -12.53 23.84
N ILE A 140 -14.28 -12.91 25.10
CA ILE A 140 -13.59 -12.14 26.16
C ILE A 140 -12.07 -12.37 26.07
N PRO A 141 -11.24 -11.43 26.57
CA PRO A 141 -9.78 -11.53 26.50
C PRO A 141 -9.19 -12.86 26.96
N SER A 142 -9.70 -13.40 28.10
CA SER A 142 -9.20 -14.65 28.68
C SER A 142 -9.49 -15.91 27.85
N ASN A 143 -10.43 -15.83 26.91
CA ASN A 143 -10.85 -16.94 26.05
C ASN A 143 -10.42 -16.69 24.58
N SER A 144 -9.61 -15.68 24.34
CA SER A 144 -9.12 -15.37 22.99
C SER A 144 -8.27 -16.51 22.43
N GLN A 145 -8.48 -16.85 21.16
CA GLN A 145 -7.65 -17.83 20.45
C GLN A 145 -6.18 -17.40 20.33
N ASP A 146 -5.92 -16.09 20.37
CA ASP A 146 -4.57 -15.52 20.30
C ASP A 146 -3.85 -15.51 21.66
N LEU A 147 -4.54 -15.84 22.75
CA LEU A 147 -3.94 -15.82 24.08
C LEU A 147 -3.11 -17.07 24.33
N GLU A 148 -1.83 -16.88 24.53
CA GLU A 148 -0.88 -17.91 24.93
C GLU A 148 -0.63 -17.87 26.44
N LYS A 149 0.12 -18.86 26.97
CA LYS A 149 0.45 -18.90 28.42
C LYS A 149 1.14 -17.64 28.91
N GLN A 150 1.94 -17.00 28.08
CA GLN A 150 2.70 -15.78 28.41
C GLN A 150 1.93 -14.50 28.13
N GLY A 151 0.87 -14.54 27.33
CA GLY A 151 0.10 -13.37 26.90
C GLY A 151 -0.11 -13.34 25.40
N PHE A 152 -0.39 -12.16 24.86
CA PHE A 152 -0.50 -11.91 23.42
C PHE A 152 0.88 -11.68 22.82
N SER A 153 1.23 -12.45 21.78
CA SER A 153 2.54 -12.35 21.13
C SER A 153 2.68 -11.06 20.31
N ILE A 154 3.83 -10.42 20.44
CA ILE A 154 4.25 -9.26 19.69
C ILE A 154 5.31 -9.70 18.69
N ASN A 155 5.04 -9.51 17.40
CA ASN A 155 5.87 -10.08 16.34
C ASN A 155 6.70 -9.00 15.63
N GLY A 156 7.98 -9.27 15.46
CA GLY A 156 8.91 -8.34 14.82
C GLY A 156 10.35 -8.51 15.27
N LEU A 157 11.14 -7.47 15.02
CA LEU A 157 12.56 -7.38 15.37
C LEU A 157 12.82 -6.14 16.25
N LEU A 158 13.82 -6.21 17.08
CA LEU A 158 14.30 -5.07 17.87
C LEU A 158 15.74 -4.73 17.48
N PHE A 159 15.95 -3.48 17.16
CA PHE A 159 17.25 -2.86 16.92
C PHE A 159 17.44 -1.75 17.95
N GLY A 160 18.10 -2.04 19.08
CA GLY A 160 18.24 -1.07 20.17
C GLY A 160 16.92 -0.47 20.64
N LYS A 161 16.69 0.82 20.36
CA LYS A 161 15.47 1.55 20.67
C LYS A 161 14.50 1.65 19.47
N ILE A 162 14.76 0.96 18.38
CA ILE A 162 13.92 0.92 17.19
C ILE A 162 13.33 -0.48 17.05
N CYS A 163 12.01 -0.61 17.06
CA CYS A 163 11.35 -1.89 16.78
C CYS A 163 10.74 -1.90 15.38
N LEU A 164 10.89 -3.02 14.68
CA LEU A 164 10.24 -3.30 13.40
C LEU A 164 9.18 -4.36 13.63
N LEU A 165 7.92 -3.98 13.57
CA LEU A 165 6.78 -4.81 13.90
C LEU A 165 6.01 -5.24 12.66
N ILE A 166 5.51 -6.47 12.67
CA ILE A 166 4.57 -6.97 11.68
C ILE A 166 3.16 -6.63 12.18
N GLN A 167 2.38 -5.89 11.40
CA GLN A 167 1.01 -5.57 11.77
C GLN A 167 0.18 -6.85 11.93
N PRO A 168 -0.52 -7.06 13.06
CA PRO A 168 -1.32 -8.26 13.27
C PRO A 168 -2.48 -8.36 12.28
N GLN A 169 -2.98 -9.57 12.11
CA GLN A 169 -4.17 -9.83 11.30
C GLN A 169 -5.38 -9.08 11.85
N ARG A 170 -6.23 -8.64 10.94
CA ARG A 170 -7.49 -8.01 11.28
C ARG A 170 -8.65 -9.00 11.50
N GLY A 171 -8.46 -10.26 11.14
CA GLY A 171 -9.41 -11.36 11.30
C GLY A 171 -8.72 -12.71 11.11
N TYR A 172 -9.42 -13.82 11.37
CA TYR A 172 -8.86 -15.17 11.32
C TYR A 172 -9.21 -15.94 10.04
N ASP A 173 -10.15 -15.46 9.25
CA ASP A 173 -10.58 -16.16 8.02
C ASP A 173 -9.57 -15.92 6.91
N ILE A 174 -8.73 -16.92 6.69
CA ILE A 174 -7.71 -16.95 5.63
C ILE A 174 -8.35 -16.99 4.24
N GLU A 175 -9.60 -17.44 4.14
CA GLU A 175 -10.28 -17.68 2.86
C GLU A 175 -11.11 -16.49 2.33
N SER A 176 -11.47 -15.53 3.16
CA SER A 176 -12.24 -14.38 2.69
C SER A 176 -11.41 -13.08 2.75
N ASN A 177 -10.87 -12.70 1.61
CA ASN A 177 -10.29 -11.35 1.39
C ASN A 177 -11.28 -10.20 1.73
N LYS A 178 -12.56 -10.51 1.94
CA LYS A 178 -13.65 -9.58 2.24
C LYS A 178 -13.57 -8.96 3.62
N ASP A 179 -13.14 -9.71 4.62
CA ASP A 179 -13.18 -9.27 6.01
C ASP A 179 -12.14 -8.19 6.34
N ILE A 180 -11.05 -8.12 5.59
CA ILE A 180 -9.96 -7.19 5.86
C ILE A 180 -10.34 -5.74 5.60
N HIS A 181 -11.17 -5.51 4.59
CA HIS A 181 -11.69 -4.17 4.26
C HIS A 181 -13.09 -3.91 4.82
N SER A 182 -13.66 -4.87 5.57
CA SER A 182 -14.97 -4.69 6.17
C SER A 182 -14.97 -3.51 7.14
N PRO A 183 -15.81 -2.51 6.95
CA PRO A 183 -15.92 -1.37 7.86
C PRO A 183 -16.55 -1.73 9.20
N ASP A 184 -17.14 -2.93 9.33
CA ASP A 184 -17.92 -3.36 10.48
C ASP A 184 -17.19 -4.41 11.33
N LEU A 185 -16.06 -4.97 10.84
CA LEU A 185 -15.32 -5.99 11.57
C LEU A 185 -14.46 -5.37 12.68
N PRO A 186 -14.75 -5.64 13.97
CA PRO A 186 -13.89 -5.20 15.07
C PRO A 186 -12.55 -5.93 15.03
N PRO A 187 -11.45 -5.30 15.46
CA PRO A 187 -10.14 -5.94 15.52
C PRO A 187 -10.08 -7.02 16.60
N PRO A 188 -9.32 -8.12 16.39
CA PRO A 188 -9.11 -9.15 17.39
C PRO A 188 -8.20 -8.63 18.54
N HIS A 189 -8.21 -9.37 19.66
CA HIS A 189 -7.46 -8.98 20.86
C HIS A 189 -5.97 -8.79 20.63
N ARG A 190 -5.34 -9.65 19.83
CA ARG A 190 -3.92 -9.52 19.49
C ARG A 190 -3.60 -8.22 18.74
N TYR A 191 -4.51 -7.78 17.87
CA TYR A 191 -4.36 -6.50 17.17
C TYR A 191 -4.33 -5.32 18.16
N LEU A 192 -5.28 -5.29 19.09
CA LEU A 192 -5.34 -4.29 20.18
C LEU A 192 -4.11 -4.37 21.08
N ALA A 193 -3.70 -5.59 21.43
CA ALA A 193 -2.57 -5.83 22.32
C ALA A 193 -1.26 -5.28 21.76
N GLN A 194 -0.99 -5.42 20.44
CA GLN A 194 0.24 -4.88 19.85
C GLN A 194 0.30 -3.37 19.93
N TYR A 195 -0.79 -2.66 19.63
CA TYR A 195 -0.78 -1.19 19.69
C TYR A 195 -0.72 -0.67 21.12
N TYR A 196 -1.35 -1.37 22.06
CA TYR A 196 -1.20 -1.05 23.47
C TYR A 196 0.23 -1.33 23.96
N TRP A 197 0.88 -2.40 23.51
CA TRP A 197 2.29 -2.69 23.80
C TRP A 197 3.21 -1.56 23.29
N ILE A 198 2.97 -1.05 22.08
CA ILE A 198 3.72 0.09 21.50
C ILE A 198 3.65 1.31 22.42
N GLU A 199 2.45 1.61 22.96
CA GLU A 199 2.23 2.78 23.81
C GLU A 199 2.74 2.56 25.25
N SER A 200 2.41 1.42 25.87
CA SER A 200 2.55 1.24 27.31
C SER A 200 3.85 0.57 27.71
N LYS A 201 4.29 -0.47 26.98
CA LYS A 201 5.46 -1.28 27.36
C LYS A 201 6.73 -0.87 26.61
N PHE A 202 6.65 -0.70 25.31
CA PHE A 202 7.77 -0.17 24.52
C PHE A 202 7.96 1.34 24.76
N ASP A 203 6.90 2.08 25.10
CA ASP A 203 6.89 3.54 25.32
C ASP A 203 7.44 4.29 24.09
N SER A 204 6.83 4.03 22.94
CA SER A 204 7.26 4.62 21.67
C SER A 204 7.04 6.13 21.64
N ASN A 205 8.01 6.87 21.11
CA ASN A 205 7.87 8.33 20.95
C ASN A 205 7.23 8.70 19.61
N ALA A 206 7.33 7.82 18.61
CA ALA A 206 6.64 7.94 17.34
C ALA A 206 6.40 6.55 16.75
N ILE A 207 5.36 6.44 15.92
CA ILE A 207 5.05 5.25 15.14
C ILE A 207 5.14 5.61 13.67
N CYS A 208 5.71 4.72 12.86
CA CYS A 208 5.79 4.89 11.42
C CYS A 208 5.17 3.66 10.75
N HIS A 209 4.04 3.85 10.07
CA HIS A 209 3.42 2.81 9.26
C HIS A 209 3.99 2.85 7.86
N ILE A 210 4.77 1.82 7.49
CA ILE A 210 5.47 1.77 6.22
C ILE A 210 4.77 0.79 5.29
N GLY A 211 4.24 1.29 4.19
CA GLY A 211 3.51 0.53 3.19
C GLY A 211 2.46 1.38 2.49
N LYS A 212 1.67 0.79 1.59
CA LYS A 212 0.65 1.53 0.86
C LYS A 212 -0.43 2.02 1.82
N HIS A 213 -0.94 1.15 2.66
CA HIS A 213 -1.78 1.54 3.78
C HIS A 213 -1.66 0.53 4.91
N GLY A 214 -1.93 1.01 6.15
CA GLY A 214 -2.19 0.15 7.28
C GLY A 214 -3.64 -0.33 7.26
N THR A 215 -4.07 -0.92 8.37
CA THR A 215 -5.45 -1.37 8.51
C THR A 215 -6.23 -0.61 9.60
N ILE A 216 -5.56 0.25 10.37
CA ILE A 216 -6.20 1.01 11.47
C ILE A 216 -7.25 1.98 10.93
N GLU A 217 -6.94 2.69 9.86
CA GLU A 217 -7.80 3.68 9.23
C GLU A 217 -9.10 3.09 8.66
N TRP A 218 -9.13 1.76 8.48
CA TRP A 218 -10.29 1.03 7.95
C TRP A 218 -11.14 0.34 9.05
N LEU A 219 -10.74 0.45 10.32
CA LEU A 219 -11.47 -0.14 11.43
C LEU A 219 -12.82 0.56 11.68
N PRO A 220 -13.81 -0.13 12.30
CA PRO A 220 -15.13 0.44 12.57
C PRO A 220 -15.08 1.77 13.33
N GLY A 221 -15.93 2.69 12.95
CA GLY A 221 -16.06 4.00 13.57
C GLY A 221 -16.48 5.09 12.58
N LYS A 222 -16.59 6.32 13.08
CA LYS A 222 -16.96 7.48 12.27
C LYS A 222 -15.88 7.79 11.22
N SER A 223 -16.27 8.41 10.12
CA SER A 223 -15.33 8.88 9.08
C SER A 223 -14.52 10.11 9.51
N ILE A 224 -15.12 10.97 10.34
CA ILE A 224 -14.52 12.17 10.92
C ILE A 224 -15.06 12.40 12.33
N GLY A 225 -14.37 13.20 13.15
CA GLY A 225 -14.79 13.51 14.51
C GLY A 225 -14.91 12.26 15.37
N LEU A 226 -13.83 11.49 15.41
CA LEU A 226 -13.75 10.24 16.16
C LEU A 226 -14.02 10.44 17.65
N SER A 227 -14.53 9.40 18.28
CA SER A 227 -14.76 9.33 19.73
C SER A 227 -14.07 8.09 20.31
N ASP A 228 -14.18 7.93 21.63
CA ASP A 228 -13.73 6.75 22.37
C ASP A 228 -14.47 5.44 22.01
N GLU A 229 -15.51 5.52 21.17
CA GLU A 229 -16.19 4.36 20.60
C GLU A 229 -15.66 3.97 19.22
N CYS A 230 -14.76 4.75 18.62
CA CYS A 230 -14.21 4.49 17.28
C CYS A 230 -12.89 3.74 17.39
N PHE A 231 -12.79 2.56 16.76
CA PHE A 231 -11.59 1.74 16.87
C PHE A 231 -10.29 2.43 16.41
N PRO A 232 -10.26 3.25 15.34
CA PRO A 232 -9.04 3.97 15.01
C PRO A 232 -8.54 4.88 16.14
N SER A 233 -9.46 5.54 16.88
CA SER A 233 -9.13 6.39 18.02
C SER A 233 -8.69 5.60 19.26
N ILE A 234 -9.22 4.38 19.42
CA ILE A 234 -8.87 3.47 20.53
C ILE A 234 -7.48 2.88 20.33
N ILE A 235 -7.14 2.53 19.10
CA ILE A 235 -5.95 1.74 18.77
C ILE A 235 -4.75 2.61 18.44
N CYS A 236 -4.96 3.69 17.68
CA CYS A 236 -3.87 4.59 17.35
C CYS A 236 -3.50 5.44 18.58
N PRO A 237 -2.35 5.19 19.19
CA PRO A 237 -1.98 5.92 20.40
C PRO A 237 -1.77 7.41 20.11
N PRO A 238 -1.94 8.30 21.10
CA PRO A 238 -1.73 9.74 20.92
C PRO A 238 -0.24 10.10 20.89
N ILE A 239 0.49 9.52 19.96
CA ILE A 239 1.88 9.81 19.63
C ILE A 239 2.00 10.18 18.17
N PRO A 240 3.06 10.89 17.73
CA PRO A 240 3.31 11.18 16.32
C PRO A 240 3.20 9.91 15.46
N ASN A 241 2.27 9.92 14.51
CA ASN A 241 2.07 8.84 13.55
C ASN A 241 2.53 9.31 12.18
N ILE A 242 3.60 8.70 11.67
CA ILE A 242 4.24 9.05 10.40
C ILE A 242 3.88 7.97 9.39
N TYR A 243 3.45 8.40 8.22
CA TYR A 243 2.97 7.49 7.21
C TYR A 243 3.55 7.83 5.83
N PRO A 244 4.67 7.19 5.42
CA PRO A 244 5.13 7.24 4.05
C PRO A 244 4.08 6.64 3.13
N PHE A 245 3.47 7.48 2.29
CA PHE A 245 2.32 7.10 1.46
C PHE A 245 2.62 7.29 -0.03
N ILE A 246 1.94 6.51 -0.87
CA ILE A 246 2.12 6.56 -2.32
C ILE A 246 1.21 7.64 -2.92
N VAL A 247 1.77 8.54 -3.72
CA VAL A 247 1.08 9.68 -4.37
C VAL A 247 -0.15 9.27 -5.18
N ASN A 248 -0.16 8.08 -5.75
CA ASN A 248 -1.22 7.63 -6.65
C ASN A 248 -2.54 7.22 -5.96
N ASP A 249 -2.60 7.33 -4.62
CA ASP A 249 -3.82 6.96 -3.88
C ASP A 249 -4.18 7.97 -2.78
N PRO A 250 -4.57 9.20 -3.18
CA PRO A 250 -4.86 10.28 -2.23
C PRO A 250 -6.10 9.99 -1.35
N GLY A 251 -7.01 9.13 -1.81
CA GLY A 251 -8.19 8.72 -1.06
C GLY A 251 -7.82 7.99 0.23
N GLU A 252 -6.93 7.01 0.16
CA GLU A 252 -6.43 6.26 1.31
C GLU A 252 -5.60 7.15 2.24
N GLY A 253 -4.74 8.01 1.71
CA GLY A 253 -4.01 9.00 2.49
C GLY A 253 -4.92 9.94 3.27
N SER A 254 -6.05 10.33 2.69
CA SER A 254 -7.09 11.14 3.37
C SER A 254 -7.70 10.38 4.56
N GLN A 255 -7.95 9.08 4.45
CA GLN A 255 -8.44 8.25 5.56
C GLN A 255 -7.39 8.15 6.67
N ALA A 256 -6.14 7.89 6.35
CA ALA A 256 -5.06 7.85 7.34
C ALA A 256 -4.93 9.17 8.09
N LYS A 257 -4.98 10.33 7.41
CA LYS A 257 -4.97 11.65 8.06
C LYS A 257 -6.16 11.86 9.00
N ARG A 258 -7.36 11.54 8.55
CA ARG A 258 -8.59 11.83 9.30
C ARG A 258 -8.83 10.88 10.46
N ARG A 259 -8.44 9.62 10.31
CA ARG A 259 -8.81 8.56 11.25
C ARG A 259 -7.67 8.10 12.15
N THR A 260 -6.42 8.35 11.76
CA THR A 260 -5.25 7.97 12.55
C THR A 260 -4.28 9.14 12.78
N HIS A 261 -4.73 10.39 12.58
CA HIS A 261 -3.94 11.62 12.72
C HIS A 261 -2.56 11.54 12.04
N ALA A 262 -2.47 10.74 10.96
CA ALA A 262 -1.21 10.48 10.29
C ALA A 262 -0.62 11.73 9.63
N THR A 263 0.68 11.93 9.83
CA THR A 263 1.49 12.85 9.03
C THR A 263 1.92 12.10 7.77
N ILE A 264 1.31 12.45 6.65
CA ILE A 264 1.64 11.82 5.37
C ILE A 264 2.95 12.42 4.86
N ILE A 265 3.92 11.54 4.58
CA ILE A 265 5.13 11.89 3.83
C ILE A 265 4.97 11.27 2.45
N ASP A 266 4.64 12.12 1.51
CA ASP A 266 4.40 11.70 0.13
C ASP A 266 5.71 11.54 -0.63
N HIS A 267 5.72 10.72 -1.67
CA HIS A 267 6.89 10.47 -2.49
C HIS A 267 6.51 10.13 -3.93
N LEU A 268 7.40 10.43 -4.87
CA LEU A 268 7.19 10.16 -6.28
C LEU A 268 7.27 8.65 -6.56
N THR A 269 6.19 8.10 -7.12
CA THR A 269 6.18 6.73 -7.63
C THR A 269 6.76 6.67 -9.03
N PRO A 270 7.30 5.51 -9.46
CA PRO A 270 7.55 5.28 -10.88
C PRO A 270 6.25 5.51 -11.66
N PRO A 271 6.33 6.07 -12.88
CA PRO A 271 5.16 6.13 -13.72
C PRO A 271 4.66 4.70 -13.92
N LEU A 272 3.34 4.56 -13.95
CA LEU A 272 2.75 3.35 -14.49
C LEU A 272 3.17 3.34 -15.97
N ASP A 273 4.22 2.61 -16.30
CA ASP A 273 4.41 2.22 -17.68
C ASP A 273 3.12 1.54 -18.11
N ARG A 274 2.71 1.72 -19.35
CA ARG A 274 1.55 1.05 -19.92
C ARG A 274 1.78 -0.47 -19.92
N SER A 275 1.97 -1.05 -18.77
CA SER A 275 1.72 -2.45 -18.53
C SER A 275 0.22 -2.63 -18.39
N ASP A 276 -0.50 -2.10 -19.40
CA ASP A 276 -1.87 -2.52 -19.58
C ASP A 276 -1.81 -4.04 -19.70
N LEU A 277 -2.60 -4.74 -18.91
CA LEU A 277 -2.96 -6.10 -19.23
C LEU A 277 -3.63 -6.02 -20.61
N TYR A 278 -2.83 -6.10 -21.68
CA TYR A 278 -3.26 -5.80 -23.02
C TYR A 278 -4.26 -6.84 -23.49
N GLY A 279 -5.36 -6.38 -24.02
CA GLY A 279 -6.34 -7.18 -24.73
C GLY A 279 -6.94 -8.29 -23.86
N LYS A 280 -6.50 -9.52 -24.05
CA LYS A 280 -7.13 -10.71 -23.46
C LYS A 280 -6.84 -10.95 -21.98
N LEU A 281 -5.72 -10.46 -21.45
CA LEU A 281 -5.45 -10.52 -20.00
C LEU A 281 -6.37 -9.60 -19.20
N SER A 282 -6.70 -8.42 -19.74
CA SER A 282 -7.67 -7.52 -19.10
C SER A 282 -9.08 -8.10 -19.12
N ILE A 283 -9.47 -8.77 -20.21
CA ILE A 283 -10.75 -9.47 -20.31
C ILE A 283 -10.80 -10.64 -19.31
N LEU A 284 -9.70 -11.38 -19.19
CA LEU A 284 -9.58 -12.49 -18.25
C LEU A 284 -9.71 -12.00 -16.79
N GLU A 285 -9.09 -10.87 -16.46
CA GLU A 285 -9.22 -10.25 -15.14
C GLU A 285 -10.67 -9.84 -14.83
N GLN A 286 -11.32 -9.15 -15.76
CA GLN A 286 -12.73 -8.79 -15.61
C GLN A 286 -13.64 -10.01 -15.42
N CYS A 287 -13.39 -11.10 -16.16
CA CYS A 287 -14.11 -12.35 -15.99
C CYS A 287 -13.85 -12.99 -14.62
N LEU A 288 -12.63 -12.88 -14.05
CA LEU A 288 -12.33 -13.38 -12.71
C LEU A 288 -13.02 -12.55 -11.63
N ASP A 289 -13.03 -11.23 -11.75
CA ASP A 289 -13.75 -10.35 -10.82
C ASP A 289 -15.25 -10.67 -10.85
N GLU A 290 -15.83 -10.83 -12.05
CA GLU A 290 -17.24 -11.21 -12.23
C GLU A 290 -17.53 -12.62 -11.67
N TYR A 291 -16.58 -13.56 -11.80
CA TYR A 291 -16.69 -14.89 -11.20
C TYR A 291 -16.74 -14.84 -9.68
N TYR A 292 -15.84 -14.09 -9.05
CA TYR A 292 -15.83 -13.95 -7.59
C TYR A 292 -17.06 -13.21 -7.07
N GLU A 293 -17.53 -12.18 -7.76
CA GLU A 293 -18.81 -11.53 -7.42
C GLU A 293 -20.00 -12.49 -7.54
N ALA A 294 -20.06 -13.27 -8.62
CA ALA A 294 -21.11 -14.26 -8.83
C ALA A 294 -21.07 -15.38 -7.78
N LYS A 295 -19.88 -15.81 -7.37
CA LYS A 295 -19.67 -16.79 -6.29
C LYS A 295 -20.19 -16.29 -4.95
N LEU A 296 -20.10 -14.98 -4.69
CA LEU A 296 -20.65 -14.32 -3.51
C LEU A 296 -22.16 -14.31 -3.47
N LEU A 297 -22.77 -14.09 -4.63
CA LEU A 297 -24.21 -13.94 -4.78
C LEU A 297 -24.94 -15.28 -5.01
N ASN A 298 -24.22 -16.42 -4.92
CA ASN A 298 -24.72 -17.78 -5.25
C ASN A 298 -25.46 -17.79 -6.62
N SER A 299 -24.91 -17.08 -7.61
CA SER A 299 -25.55 -16.86 -8.89
C SER A 299 -25.42 -18.07 -9.81
N LYS A 300 -26.51 -18.39 -10.53
CA LYS A 300 -26.51 -19.42 -11.60
C LYS A 300 -25.55 -19.07 -12.76
N ARG A 301 -25.02 -17.85 -12.80
CA ARG A 301 -24.04 -17.37 -13.80
C ARG A 301 -22.64 -17.90 -13.60
N ILE A 302 -22.29 -18.43 -12.41
CA ILE A 302 -20.94 -18.94 -12.09
C ILE A 302 -20.43 -19.89 -13.19
N ASN A 303 -21.20 -20.89 -13.55
CA ASN A 303 -20.82 -21.91 -14.55
C ASN A 303 -20.61 -21.32 -15.95
N ILE A 304 -21.28 -20.22 -16.30
CA ILE A 304 -21.13 -19.55 -17.58
C ILE A 304 -19.82 -18.77 -17.60
N ILE A 305 -19.53 -18.03 -16.55
CA ILE A 305 -18.33 -17.22 -16.39
C ILE A 305 -17.10 -18.14 -16.34
N GLU A 306 -17.17 -19.23 -15.57
CA GLU A 306 -16.10 -20.23 -15.48
C GLU A 306 -15.76 -20.82 -16.89
N LYS A 307 -16.77 -21.18 -17.67
CA LYS A 307 -16.55 -21.65 -19.05
C LYS A 307 -15.87 -20.58 -19.92
N SER A 308 -16.29 -19.33 -19.82
CA SER A 308 -15.68 -18.22 -20.56
C SER A 308 -14.20 -18.03 -20.18
N ILE A 309 -13.87 -18.09 -18.90
CA ILE A 309 -12.49 -18.02 -18.41
C ILE A 309 -11.65 -19.17 -18.99
N LEU A 310 -12.15 -20.40 -18.94
CA LEU A 310 -11.45 -21.58 -19.45
C LEU A 310 -11.28 -21.54 -21.00
N GLU A 311 -12.26 -20.98 -21.72
CA GLU A 311 -12.16 -20.79 -23.17
C GLU A 311 -11.09 -19.76 -23.52
N ILE A 312 -11.03 -18.63 -22.83
CA ILE A 312 -9.99 -17.60 -23.04
C ILE A 312 -8.61 -18.22 -22.84
N ILE A 313 -8.42 -18.98 -21.75
CA ILE A 313 -7.14 -19.64 -21.48
C ILE A 313 -6.78 -20.65 -22.56
N LYS A 314 -7.71 -21.50 -22.93
CA LYS A 314 -7.46 -22.53 -23.95
C LYS A 314 -7.10 -21.96 -25.32
N ASN A 315 -7.69 -20.82 -25.69
CA ASN A 315 -7.50 -20.21 -26.99
C ASN A 315 -6.25 -19.33 -27.05
N ASP A 316 -5.96 -18.59 -26.01
CA ASP A 316 -5.03 -17.48 -26.03
C ASP A 316 -3.79 -17.67 -25.15
N PHE A 317 -3.84 -18.62 -24.21
CA PHE A 317 -2.77 -18.87 -23.25
C PHE A 317 -2.35 -20.35 -23.21
N LYS A 318 -2.18 -20.96 -24.38
CA LYS A 318 -1.86 -22.40 -24.56
C LYS A 318 -0.57 -22.83 -23.86
N ASP A 319 0.35 -21.92 -23.65
CA ASP A 319 1.65 -22.19 -23.05
C ASP A 319 1.58 -22.20 -21.51
N ILE A 320 0.45 -21.80 -20.91
CA ILE A 320 0.25 -21.87 -19.48
C ILE A 320 -0.26 -23.27 -19.12
N ILE A 321 0.66 -24.17 -18.79
CA ILE A 321 0.34 -25.53 -18.42
C ILE A 321 -0.06 -25.58 -16.94
N PHE A 322 -1.35 -25.72 -16.67
CA PHE A 322 -1.83 -26.04 -15.33
C PHE A 322 -1.87 -27.57 -15.19
N PHE A 323 -0.91 -28.13 -14.48
CA PHE A 323 -0.71 -29.59 -14.31
C PHE A 323 -1.78 -30.30 -13.48
N ASP A 324 -2.71 -29.55 -12.88
CA ASP A 324 -3.70 -30.14 -11.96
C ASP A 324 -5.11 -29.60 -12.27
N GLU A 325 -6.09 -30.51 -12.32
CA GLU A 325 -7.48 -30.16 -12.65
C GLU A 325 -8.24 -29.52 -11.48
N SER A 326 -7.71 -29.64 -10.27
CA SER A 326 -8.32 -29.01 -9.08
C SER A 326 -7.88 -27.54 -8.95
N ASN A 327 -8.82 -26.67 -8.65
CA ASN A 327 -8.59 -25.23 -8.36
C ASN A 327 -8.00 -24.41 -9.54
N LYS A 328 -8.42 -24.69 -10.77
CA LYS A 328 -7.93 -23.96 -11.96
C LYS A 328 -8.12 -22.44 -11.86
N ILE A 329 -9.28 -21.98 -11.43
CA ILE A 329 -9.60 -20.54 -11.33
C ILE A 329 -8.69 -19.82 -10.32
N GLU A 330 -8.45 -20.41 -9.16
CA GLU A 330 -7.57 -19.84 -8.12
C GLU A 330 -6.11 -19.80 -8.59
N LYS A 331 -5.67 -20.78 -9.37
CA LYS A 331 -4.31 -20.80 -9.96
C LYS A 331 -4.15 -19.73 -11.07
N ILE A 332 -5.20 -19.49 -11.84
CA ILE A 332 -5.23 -18.42 -12.86
C ILE A 332 -5.16 -17.06 -12.17
N ASP A 333 -5.95 -16.87 -11.11
CA ASP A 333 -5.94 -15.64 -10.32
C ASP A 333 -4.55 -15.40 -9.69
N SER A 334 -3.96 -16.44 -9.09
CA SER A 334 -2.60 -16.39 -8.56
C SER A 334 -1.57 -16.04 -9.64
N TYR A 335 -1.69 -16.60 -10.84
CA TYR A 335 -0.81 -16.31 -11.97
C TYR A 335 -0.96 -14.87 -12.47
N LEU A 336 -2.19 -14.37 -12.60
CA LEU A 336 -2.42 -12.96 -12.94
C LEU A 336 -1.89 -12.01 -11.86
N CYS A 337 -2.05 -12.37 -10.59
CA CYS A 337 -1.43 -11.63 -9.48
C CYS A 337 0.10 -11.66 -9.55
N GLU A 338 0.71 -12.81 -9.86
CA GLU A 338 2.16 -12.92 -10.06
C GLU A 338 2.65 -12.12 -11.27
N LEU A 339 1.90 -12.11 -12.36
CA LEU A 339 2.20 -11.28 -13.53
C LEU A 339 2.12 -9.78 -13.19
N LYS A 340 1.08 -9.35 -12.52
CA LYS A 340 0.95 -7.99 -12.00
C LYS A 340 2.11 -7.65 -11.07
N GLU A 341 2.46 -8.54 -10.17
CA GLU A 341 3.56 -8.34 -9.23
C GLU A 341 4.93 -8.36 -9.90
N SER A 342 5.16 -9.20 -10.91
CA SER A 342 6.41 -9.21 -11.66
C SER A 342 6.61 -7.91 -12.46
N GLN A 343 5.54 -7.37 -13.02
CA GLN A 343 5.54 -6.08 -13.70
C GLN A 343 5.69 -4.92 -12.72
N ILE A 344 5.05 -4.97 -11.55
CA ILE A 344 5.21 -4.01 -10.46
C ILE A 344 6.63 -4.09 -9.86
N ARG A 345 7.27 -5.27 -9.78
CA ARG A 345 8.63 -5.45 -9.25
C ARG A 345 9.70 -4.67 -10.03
N THR A 346 9.55 -4.44 -11.30
CA THR A 346 10.48 -3.61 -12.10
C THR A 346 10.25 -2.13 -11.93
N GLY A 347 9.10 -1.73 -11.41
CA GLY A 347 8.66 -0.35 -11.20
C GLY A 347 8.41 0.05 -9.75
N LEU A 348 8.80 -0.75 -8.75
CA LEU A 348 8.61 -0.40 -7.35
C LEU A 348 9.46 0.81 -6.96
N HIS A 349 8.83 1.77 -6.28
CA HIS A 349 9.54 2.88 -5.66
C HIS A 349 10.21 2.45 -4.36
N ILE A 350 11.41 2.97 -4.11
CA ILE A 350 12.09 2.85 -2.81
C ILE A 350 12.01 4.21 -2.15
N PHE A 351 11.40 4.29 -0.97
CA PHE A 351 11.22 5.53 -0.23
C PHE A 351 12.55 6.27 -0.02
N GLY A 352 12.57 7.57 -0.36
CA GLY A 352 13.74 8.44 -0.26
C GLY A 352 14.83 8.18 -1.30
N SER A 353 14.66 7.23 -2.22
CA SER A 353 15.62 6.99 -3.29
C SER A 353 15.18 7.69 -4.57
N ARG A 354 16.18 8.21 -5.29
CA ARG A 354 15.95 8.76 -6.62
C ARG A 354 15.53 7.64 -7.58
N GLN A 355 14.59 7.94 -8.46
CA GLN A 355 14.17 7.03 -9.53
C GLN A 355 15.32 6.74 -10.51
N LYS A 356 15.26 5.59 -11.18
CA LYS A 356 16.12 5.36 -12.33
C LYS A 356 15.83 6.41 -13.41
N PHE A 357 16.85 6.84 -14.10
CA PHE A 357 16.79 7.90 -15.11
C PHE A 357 15.62 7.74 -16.12
N ILE A 358 15.43 6.55 -16.65
CA ILE A 358 14.34 6.29 -17.59
C ILE A 358 12.94 6.48 -16.93
N ASN A 359 12.81 6.12 -15.68
CA ASN A 359 11.56 6.30 -14.92
C ASN A 359 11.29 7.79 -14.64
N GLU A 360 12.33 8.60 -14.44
CA GLU A 360 12.17 10.06 -14.31
C GLU A 360 11.64 10.68 -15.60
N ILE A 361 12.17 10.29 -16.74
CA ILE A 361 11.69 10.75 -18.07
C ILE A 361 10.22 10.35 -18.24
N ASN A 362 9.89 9.08 -18.00
CA ASN A 362 8.54 8.57 -18.13
C ASN A 362 7.58 9.28 -17.17
N LEU A 363 8.01 9.59 -15.94
CA LEU A 363 7.22 10.36 -14.98
C LEU A 363 6.94 11.79 -15.48
N ILE A 364 7.94 12.47 -16.02
CA ILE A 364 7.79 13.82 -16.60
C ILE A 364 6.79 13.77 -17.76
N ILE A 365 6.89 12.76 -18.63
CA ILE A 365 5.94 12.56 -19.73
C ILE A 365 4.54 12.33 -19.19
N SER A 366 4.38 11.46 -18.20
CA SER A 366 3.07 11.13 -17.60
C SER A 366 2.38 12.37 -17.04
N ILE A 367 3.14 13.29 -16.43
CA ILE A 367 2.62 14.56 -15.92
C ILE A 367 2.34 15.54 -17.07
N ALA A 368 3.28 15.67 -18.02
CA ALA A 368 3.21 16.65 -19.10
C ALA A 368 2.21 16.28 -20.20
N ARG A 369 1.80 14.99 -20.31
CA ARG A 369 0.83 14.55 -21.31
C ARG A 369 -0.59 15.03 -21.06
N VAL A 370 -0.93 15.34 -19.80
CA VAL A 370 -2.29 15.74 -19.41
C VAL A 370 -2.54 17.17 -19.90
N PRO A 371 -3.50 17.41 -20.83
CA PRO A 371 -3.86 18.74 -21.25
C PRO A 371 -4.58 19.48 -20.12
N THR A 372 -4.43 20.80 -20.12
CA THR A 372 -5.13 21.70 -19.21
C THR A 372 -5.92 22.74 -20.01
N SER A 373 -6.79 23.50 -19.36
CA SER A 373 -7.51 24.61 -20.02
C SER A 373 -6.59 25.69 -20.62
N LYS A 374 -5.31 25.71 -20.23
CA LYS A 374 -4.34 26.75 -20.64
C LYS A 374 -3.22 26.21 -21.55
N ARG A 375 -3.04 24.89 -21.64
CA ARG A 375 -1.97 24.27 -22.43
C ARG A 375 -2.36 22.89 -22.93
N SER A 376 -1.90 22.56 -24.13
CA SER A 376 -1.95 21.17 -24.65
C SER A 376 -1.00 20.27 -23.86
N GLY A 377 -1.29 18.98 -23.83
CA GLY A 377 -0.34 17.97 -23.35
C GLY A 377 0.87 17.88 -24.29
N ILE A 378 2.02 17.41 -23.76
CA ILE A 378 3.26 17.29 -24.56
C ILE A 378 3.07 16.46 -25.83
N ILE A 379 2.32 15.36 -25.74
CA ILE A 379 2.05 14.50 -26.92
C ILE A 379 1.17 15.21 -27.97
N GLN A 380 0.16 15.99 -27.55
CA GLN A 380 -0.66 16.81 -28.45
C GLN A 380 0.17 17.92 -29.08
N TYR A 381 1.05 18.57 -28.30
CA TYR A 381 1.95 19.59 -28.80
C TYR A 381 2.88 19.03 -29.91
N ILE A 382 3.44 17.83 -29.70
CA ILE A 382 4.32 17.17 -30.69
C ILE A 382 3.53 16.82 -31.93
N ALA A 383 2.34 16.23 -31.81
CA ALA A 383 1.49 15.91 -32.94
C ALA A 383 1.15 17.15 -33.77
N SER A 384 0.76 18.23 -33.10
CA SER A 384 0.47 19.51 -33.75
C SER A 384 1.70 20.12 -34.45
N ASN A 385 2.89 20.10 -33.82
CA ASN A 385 4.12 20.59 -34.45
C ASN A 385 4.57 19.79 -35.65
N LEU A 386 4.26 18.51 -35.68
CA LEU A 386 4.51 17.63 -36.81
C LEU A 386 3.41 17.73 -37.88
N ASN A 387 2.39 18.54 -37.65
CA ASN A 387 1.19 18.67 -38.51
C ASN A 387 0.47 17.34 -38.74
N LEU A 388 0.39 16.49 -37.69
CA LEU A 388 -0.39 15.27 -37.73
C LEU A 388 -1.87 15.55 -37.51
N ASP A 389 -2.73 14.87 -38.23
CA ASP A 389 -4.19 14.98 -38.14
C ASP A 389 -4.77 14.19 -36.95
N LEU A 390 -3.96 13.29 -36.35
CA LEU A 390 -4.38 12.47 -35.22
C LEU A 390 -4.39 13.24 -33.89
N ASP A 391 -5.37 12.96 -33.02
CA ASP A 391 -5.35 13.40 -31.62
C ASP A 391 -4.78 12.29 -30.72
N PRO A 392 -3.56 12.44 -30.20
CA PRO A 392 -2.94 11.44 -29.33
C PRO A 392 -3.59 11.32 -27.95
N TRP A 393 -4.56 12.19 -27.61
CA TRP A 393 -5.30 12.15 -26.33
C TRP A 393 -6.65 11.42 -26.43
N THR A 394 -6.95 10.83 -27.59
CA THR A 394 -8.18 10.06 -27.78
C THR A 394 -8.14 8.70 -27.07
N ASN A 395 -9.31 8.20 -26.67
CA ASN A 395 -9.48 6.85 -26.15
C ASN A 395 -9.76 5.82 -27.27
N ASN A 396 -9.89 6.26 -28.52
CA ASN A 396 -10.13 5.39 -29.65
C ASN A 396 -8.81 4.95 -30.30
N TYR A 397 -8.20 3.91 -29.75
CA TYR A 397 -6.92 3.36 -30.20
C TYR A 397 -7.00 2.53 -31.49
N ASP A 398 -8.21 2.24 -32.00
CA ASP A 398 -8.45 1.47 -33.22
C ASP A 398 -8.68 2.39 -34.44
N GLN A 399 -8.41 3.68 -34.33
CA GLN A 399 -8.45 4.62 -35.43
C GLN A 399 -7.49 4.21 -36.55
N VAL A 400 -7.96 4.35 -37.79
CA VAL A 400 -7.12 4.18 -38.97
C VAL A 400 -6.24 5.43 -39.12
N LEU A 401 -4.94 5.23 -39.20
CA LEU A 401 -3.99 6.31 -39.46
C LEU A 401 -4.18 6.85 -40.90
N SER A 402 -4.27 8.16 -41.03
CA SER A 402 -4.38 8.81 -42.34
C SER A 402 -3.13 8.57 -43.19
N ASP A 403 -3.26 8.56 -44.52
CA ASP A 403 -2.10 8.40 -45.38
C ASP A 403 -1.15 9.60 -45.28
N ASN A 404 -1.69 10.79 -45.02
CA ASN A 404 -0.91 11.99 -44.71
C ASN A 404 -0.04 11.80 -43.44
N ASP A 405 -0.63 11.30 -42.35
CA ASP A 405 0.11 11.03 -41.11
C ASP A 405 1.22 9.99 -41.32
N LYS A 406 0.93 8.93 -42.09
CA LYS A 406 1.93 7.91 -42.46
C LYS A 406 3.11 8.51 -43.20
N GLU A 407 2.85 9.38 -44.19
CA GLU A 407 3.88 10.07 -44.98
C GLU A 407 4.73 10.99 -44.10
N ILE A 408 4.08 11.79 -43.23
CA ILE A 408 4.78 12.68 -42.33
C ILE A 408 5.68 11.90 -41.40
N ILE A 409 5.16 10.86 -40.75
CA ILE A 409 5.93 10.07 -39.77
C ILE A 409 7.08 9.33 -40.44
N SER A 410 6.91 8.85 -41.69
CA SER A 410 7.97 8.17 -42.45
C SER A 410 9.20 9.06 -42.71
N ASN A 411 9.03 10.36 -42.72
CA ASN A 411 10.15 11.31 -42.86
C ASN A 411 11.01 11.42 -41.58
N TYR A 412 10.49 11.02 -40.45
CA TYR A 412 11.17 11.07 -39.15
C TYR A 412 11.55 9.71 -38.58
N SER A 413 10.94 8.63 -39.05
CA SER A 413 11.20 7.25 -38.61
C SER A 413 11.44 6.34 -39.81
N LYS A 414 12.42 5.44 -39.65
CA LYS A 414 12.67 4.36 -40.63
C LYS A 414 11.70 3.18 -40.49
N ASP A 415 10.94 3.17 -39.36
CA ASP A 415 10.01 2.10 -39.05
C ASP A 415 8.72 2.25 -39.89
N ASN A 416 8.18 1.15 -40.34
CA ASN A 416 6.90 1.14 -41.06
C ASN A 416 5.74 1.34 -40.04
N ILE A 417 5.27 2.57 -39.89
CA ILE A 417 4.23 2.95 -38.93
C ILE A 417 2.88 2.99 -39.64
N ASN A 418 2.15 1.88 -39.55
CA ASN A 418 0.87 1.69 -40.27
C ASN A 418 -0.37 1.76 -39.35
N SER A 419 -0.20 1.88 -38.03
CA SER A 419 -1.31 1.89 -37.08
C SER A 419 -1.23 3.10 -36.14
N PHE A 420 -2.39 3.53 -35.67
CA PHE A 420 -2.51 4.61 -34.71
C PHE A 420 -1.66 4.35 -33.44
N ARG A 421 -1.63 3.11 -32.94
CA ARG A 421 -0.80 2.73 -31.77
C ARG A 421 0.69 2.95 -32.01
N ARG A 422 1.21 2.56 -33.16
CA ARG A 422 2.62 2.81 -33.54
C ARG A 422 2.92 4.29 -33.72
N ALA A 423 1.94 5.08 -34.20
CA ALA A 423 2.09 6.52 -34.29
C ALA A 423 2.14 7.17 -32.89
N LEU A 424 1.35 6.69 -31.93
CA LEU A 424 1.44 7.11 -30.55
C LEU A 424 2.79 6.77 -29.91
N GLU A 425 3.30 5.57 -30.12
CA GLU A 425 4.64 5.16 -29.66
C GLU A 425 5.73 6.09 -30.23
N PHE A 426 5.63 6.41 -31.51
CA PHE A 426 6.54 7.37 -32.16
C PHE A 426 6.47 8.73 -31.47
N ILE A 427 5.28 9.29 -31.24
CA ILE A 427 5.09 10.59 -30.57
C ILE A 427 5.63 10.54 -29.14
N GLU A 428 5.41 9.46 -28.40
CA GLU A 428 5.95 9.29 -27.05
C GLU A 428 7.48 9.20 -27.04
N ASN A 429 8.07 8.54 -28.02
CA ASN A 429 9.52 8.49 -28.18
C ASN A 429 10.11 9.87 -28.52
N GLN A 430 9.41 10.67 -29.32
CA GLN A 430 9.78 12.07 -29.55
C GLN A 430 9.71 12.90 -28.26
N ALA A 431 8.67 12.67 -27.42
CA ALA A 431 8.57 13.32 -26.12
C ALA A 431 9.72 12.92 -25.18
N LYS A 432 10.08 11.62 -25.14
CA LYS A 432 11.25 11.12 -24.39
C LYS A 432 12.53 11.82 -24.83
N TYR A 433 12.75 11.91 -26.14
CA TYR A 433 13.92 12.58 -26.73
C TYR A 433 13.99 14.06 -26.35
N LEU A 434 12.86 14.80 -26.44
CA LEU A 434 12.81 16.22 -26.07
C LEU A 434 13.10 16.43 -24.59
N ILE A 435 12.50 15.65 -23.70
CA ILE A 435 12.73 15.74 -22.25
C ILE A 435 14.17 15.39 -21.92
N TYR A 436 14.70 14.34 -22.53
CA TYR A 436 16.09 13.97 -22.41
C TYR A 436 17.02 15.13 -22.79
N HIS A 437 16.84 15.69 -23.98
CA HIS A 437 17.66 16.80 -24.45
C HIS A 437 17.57 18.05 -23.58
N TYR A 438 16.38 18.37 -23.08
CA TYR A 438 16.18 19.59 -22.29
C TYR A 438 16.77 19.49 -20.88
N PHE A 439 16.58 18.37 -20.20
CA PHE A 439 16.96 18.24 -18.79
C PHE A 439 18.32 17.55 -18.55
N TYR A 440 18.83 16.79 -19.52
CA TYR A 440 19.93 15.86 -19.26
C TYR A 440 21.08 15.92 -20.28
N LYS A 441 21.03 16.84 -21.24
CA LYS A 441 22.02 16.95 -22.33
C LYS A 441 23.47 16.97 -21.83
N ASP A 442 23.72 17.56 -20.67
CA ASP A 442 25.05 17.72 -20.10
C ASP A 442 25.52 16.52 -19.23
N GLN A 443 24.64 15.55 -18.96
CA GLN A 443 24.96 14.46 -18.01
C GLN A 443 25.33 13.14 -18.69
N ILE A 444 25.15 12.97 -20.02
CA ILE A 444 25.18 11.65 -20.63
C ILE A 444 25.91 11.62 -21.98
N LEU A 445 27.18 11.86 -21.99
CA LEU A 445 28.04 11.37 -23.09
C LEU A 445 28.38 9.87 -22.99
N SER A 446 27.99 9.19 -21.90
CA SER A 446 28.34 7.78 -21.66
C SER A 446 27.22 6.74 -21.87
N LEU A 447 25.98 7.15 -22.18
CA LEU A 447 24.82 6.23 -22.31
C LEU A 447 24.21 6.12 -23.72
N ILE A 448 24.86 6.67 -24.74
CA ILE A 448 24.38 6.65 -26.15
C ILE A 448 24.78 5.33 -26.87
N HIS A 449 25.01 4.27 -26.14
CA HIS A 449 25.25 2.93 -26.73
C HIS A 449 24.20 1.91 -26.30
N ILE A 450 22.91 2.33 -26.27
CA ILE A 450 21.80 1.36 -26.21
C ILE A 450 20.82 1.70 -27.34
#